data_da8b9acb319edbed2be1e9c7d8b1aaff
#
_entry.id   da8b9acb319edbed2be1e9c7d8b1aaff
#
_cell.length_a   1.000
_cell.length_b   1.000
_cell.length_c   1.000
_cell.angle_alpha   90.00
_cell.angle_beta   90.00
_cell.angle_gamma   90.00
#
_symmetry.space_group_name_H-M   'P 1'
#
loop_
_entity.id
_entity.type
_entity.pdbx_description
1 polymer ?
#
loop_
_entity_poly.entity_id
_entity_poly.type
_entity_poly.pdbx_seq_one_letter_code
_entity_poly.pdbx_strand_id
1 'polypeptide(L)'
;RMSDGRLPRGPLHVILREHFKLGEHDLDICAHVYGEGHGSRGELAQLSPLVSQAALAGDAVAASIFERAGHELAAIGEALRVTLGFQPGEPVPLSWSGGAFSAGDALMHPFADALHAASPDFVLRAPLHAPHYGAALYARLLAH
;
A
#
# COMPACT_ATOMS: atom_id res chain seq x y z
N ARG A 1 -16.60 -8.83 1.90
CA ARG A 1 -17.64 -7.91 2.44
C ARG A 1 -18.57 -7.36 1.35
N MET A 2 -18.09 -7.03 0.15
CA MET A 2 -18.95 -6.62 -0.97
C MET A 2 -19.78 -7.81 -1.50
N SER A 3 -19.19 -8.99 -1.57
CA SER A 3 -19.86 -10.21 -2.06
C SER A 3 -20.94 -10.75 -1.12
N ASP A 4 -20.82 -10.47 0.17
CA ASP A 4 -21.79 -10.90 1.20
C ASP A 4 -22.76 -9.78 1.63
N GLY A 5 -22.77 -8.66 0.92
CA GLY A 5 -23.71 -7.55 1.14
C GLY A 5 -23.38 -6.63 2.32
N ARG A 6 -22.26 -6.84 3.04
CA ARG A 6 -21.84 -5.96 4.16
C ARG A 6 -21.27 -4.63 3.72
N LEU A 7 -20.91 -4.49 2.45
CA LEU A 7 -20.43 -3.25 1.84
C LEU A 7 -21.11 -3.07 0.49
N PRO A 8 -21.32 -1.81 0.05
CA PRO A 8 -21.89 -1.53 -1.26
C PRO A 8 -20.99 -2.06 -2.40
N ARG A 9 -21.61 -2.48 -3.48
CA ARG A 9 -20.94 -2.87 -4.71
C ARG A 9 -20.61 -1.62 -5.50
N GLY A 10 -19.38 -1.17 -5.40
CA GLY A 10 -18.85 -0.02 -6.12
C GLY A 10 -18.00 -0.40 -7.33
N PRO A 11 -17.27 0.57 -7.91
CA PRO A 11 -16.34 0.36 -9.01
C PRO A 11 -15.34 -0.77 -8.78
N LEU A 12 -14.83 -0.93 -7.56
CA LEU A 12 -13.89 -2.01 -7.22
C LEU A 12 -14.48 -3.40 -7.48
N HIS A 13 -15.77 -3.60 -7.12
CA HIS A 13 -16.44 -4.88 -7.35
C HIS A 13 -16.53 -5.20 -8.85
N VAL A 14 -16.90 -4.21 -9.68
CA VAL A 14 -17.01 -4.35 -11.14
C VAL A 14 -15.64 -4.66 -11.74
N ILE A 15 -14.64 -3.85 -11.44
CA ILE A 15 -13.27 -3.99 -11.96
C ILE A 15 -12.69 -5.39 -11.65
N LEU A 16 -12.88 -5.89 -10.42
CA LEU A 16 -12.38 -7.22 -10.05
C LEU A 16 -13.10 -8.34 -10.80
N ARG A 17 -14.42 -8.23 -10.98
CA ARG A 17 -15.19 -9.23 -11.75
C ARG A 17 -14.76 -9.28 -13.21
N GLU A 18 -14.57 -8.14 -13.83
CA GLU A 18 -14.10 -8.03 -15.22
C GLU A 18 -12.69 -8.59 -15.36
N HIS A 19 -11.78 -8.23 -14.45
CA HIS A 19 -10.39 -8.70 -14.45
C HIS A 19 -10.30 -10.23 -14.37
N PHE A 20 -11.07 -10.84 -13.46
CA PHE A 20 -11.08 -12.28 -13.26
C PHE A 20 -12.05 -13.01 -14.20
N LYS A 21 -12.78 -12.30 -15.08
CA LYS A 21 -13.79 -12.86 -15.98
C LYS A 21 -14.84 -13.70 -15.26
N LEU A 22 -15.30 -13.23 -14.10
CA LEU A 22 -16.25 -13.93 -13.24
C LEU A 22 -17.69 -13.75 -13.73
N GLY A 23 -18.54 -14.74 -13.46
CA GLY A 23 -19.96 -14.70 -13.69
C GLY A 23 -20.71 -13.71 -12.78
N GLU A 24 -22.04 -13.81 -12.72
CA GLU A 24 -22.88 -12.88 -11.95
C GLU A 24 -23.08 -13.29 -10.48
N HIS A 25 -22.56 -14.45 -10.06
CA HIS A 25 -22.71 -14.90 -8.69
C HIS A 25 -21.86 -14.07 -7.70
N ASP A 26 -22.48 -13.67 -6.61
CA ASP A 26 -21.86 -12.79 -5.62
C ASP A 26 -20.62 -13.35 -4.94
N LEU A 27 -20.56 -14.67 -4.78
CA LEU A 27 -19.46 -15.36 -4.12
C LEU A 27 -18.32 -15.74 -5.08
N ASP A 28 -18.45 -15.48 -6.39
CA ASP A 28 -17.41 -15.85 -7.38
C ASP A 28 -16.05 -15.22 -7.08
N ILE A 29 -16.02 -13.96 -6.63
CA ILE A 29 -14.76 -13.31 -6.22
C ILE A 29 -14.13 -14.07 -5.03
N CYS A 30 -14.95 -14.46 -4.05
CA CYS A 30 -14.45 -15.21 -2.90
C CYS A 30 -13.96 -16.60 -3.32
N ALA A 31 -14.72 -17.29 -4.16
CA ALA A 31 -14.34 -18.60 -4.67
C ALA A 31 -13.03 -18.53 -5.47
N HIS A 32 -12.84 -17.48 -6.28
CA HIS A 32 -11.60 -17.26 -7.03
C HIS A 32 -10.41 -16.99 -6.10
N VAL A 33 -10.54 -16.10 -5.11
CA VAL A 33 -9.43 -15.72 -4.22
C VAL A 33 -9.05 -16.82 -3.25
N TYR A 34 -10.03 -17.63 -2.78
CA TYR A 34 -9.79 -18.70 -1.81
C TYR A 34 -9.75 -20.09 -2.45
N GLY A 35 -9.95 -20.20 -3.78
CA GLY A 35 -9.88 -21.45 -4.52
C GLY A 35 -8.45 -22.02 -4.60
N GLU A 36 -8.35 -23.31 -4.87
CA GLU A 36 -7.06 -23.98 -5.03
C GLU A 36 -6.25 -23.35 -6.20
N GLY A 37 -4.99 -23.04 -5.93
CA GLY A 37 -4.07 -22.45 -6.90
C GLY A 37 -4.15 -20.94 -7.07
N HIS A 38 -5.01 -20.24 -6.32
CA HIS A 38 -5.16 -18.79 -6.33
C HIS A 38 -4.88 -18.17 -4.97
N GLY A 39 -4.63 -16.84 -4.94
CA GLY A 39 -4.44 -16.12 -3.69
C GLY A 39 -3.02 -16.11 -3.16
N SER A 40 -2.02 -16.47 -3.97
CA SER A 40 -0.63 -16.23 -3.60
C SER A 40 -0.34 -14.76 -3.33
N ARG A 41 0.66 -14.46 -2.47
CA ARG A 41 1.06 -13.06 -2.20
C ARG A 41 1.36 -12.27 -3.48
N GLY A 42 1.97 -12.91 -4.48
CA GLY A 42 2.30 -12.29 -5.76
C GLY A 42 1.06 -11.92 -6.57
N GLU A 43 0.07 -12.82 -6.63
CA GLU A 43 -1.20 -12.57 -7.32
C GLU A 43 -2.00 -11.46 -6.63
N LEU A 44 -2.10 -11.49 -5.29
CA LEU A 44 -2.77 -10.44 -4.54
C LEU A 44 -2.10 -9.07 -4.71
N ALA A 45 -0.77 -9.02 -4.80
CA ALA A 45 -0.05 -7.78 -5.05
C ALA A 45 -0.36 -7.18 -6.43
N GLN A 46 -0.65 -8.01 -7.43
CA GLN A 46 -1.05 -7.56 -8.77
C GLN A 46 -2.43 -6.89 -8.80
N LEU A 47 -3.24 -7.02 -7.76
CA LEU A 47 -4.52 -6.33 -7.63
C LEU A 47 -4.38 -4.85 -7.26
N SER A 48 -3.22 -4.42 -6.76
CA SER A 48 -3.00 -3.03 -6.35
C SER A 48 -3.33 -1.99 -7.43
N PRO A 49 -2.96 -2.16 -8.72
CA PRO A 49 -3.39 -1.24 -9.78
C PRO A 49 -4.90 -1.16 -9.96
N LEU A 50 -5.62 -2.29 -9.78
CA LEU A 50 -7.08 -2.33 -9.91
C LEU A 50 -7.75 -1.59 -8.76
N VAL A 51 -7.22 -1.73 -7.55
CA VAL A 51 -7.68 -0.98 -6.38
C VAL A 51 -7.44 0.52 -6.59
N SER A 52 -6.27 0.90 -7.15
CA SER A 52 -5.96 2.29 -7.49
C SER A 52 -6.95 2.85 -8.52
N GLN A 53 -7.24 2.10 -9.58
CA GLN A 53 -8.23 2.48 -10.59
C GLN A 53 -9.61 2.69 -9.97
N ALA A 54 -10.03 1.80 -9.08
CA ALA A 54 -11.31 1.92 -8.39
C ALA A 54 -11.36 3.15 -7.48
N ALA A 55 -10.29 3.43 -6.73
CA ALA A 55 -10.19 4.60 -5.86
C ALA A 55 -10.30 5.91 -6.69
N LEU A 56 -9.61 5.98 -7.83
CA LEU A 56 -9.71 7.12 -8.76
C LEU A 56 -11.11 7.26 -9.37
N ALA A 57 -11.86 6.17 -9.51
CA ALA A 57 -13.26 6.17 -9.92
C ALA A 57 -14.24 6.51 -8.78
N GLY A 58 -13.74 6.90 -7.61
CA GLY A 58 -14.56 7.32 -6.46
C GLY A 58 -15.07 6.18 -5.59
N ASP A 59 -14.48 4.98 -5.66
CA ASP A 59 -14.85 3.86 -4.80
C ASP A 59 -14.33 4.07 -3.37
N ALA A 60 -15.25 4.30 -2.43
CA ALA A 60 -14.91 4.55 -1.03
C ALA A 60 -14.24 3.34 -0.35
N VAL A 61 -14.56 2.11 -0.78
CA VAL A 61 -13.92 0.89 -0.24
C VAL A 61 -12.48 0.81 -0.71
N ALA A 62 -12.22 1.10 -1.99
CA ALA A 62 -10.86 1.15 -2.53
C ALA A 62 -10.04 2.26 -1.86
N ALA A 63 -10.60 3.45 -1.66
CA ALA A 63 -9.95 4.54 -0.94
C ALA A 63 -9.58 4.13 0.50
N SER A 64 -10.50 3.49 1.23
CA SER A 64 -10.25 3.02 2.60
C SER A 64 -9.15 1.96 2.71
N ILE A 65 -8.89 1.21 1.63
CA ILE A 65 -7.75 0.27 1.59
C ILE A 65 -6.43 1.04 1.60
N PHE A 66 -6.34 2.13 0.82
CA PHE A 66 -5.14 2.97 0.80
C PHE A 66 -4.95 3.77 2.08
N GLU A 67 -6.03 4.27 2.70
CA GLU A 67 -5.96 4.89 4.03
C GLU A 67 -5.34 3.95 5.06
N ARG A 68 -5.85 2.72 5.13
CA ARG A 68 -5.30 1.72 6.05
C ARG A 68 -3.86 1.36 5.72
N ALA A 69 -3.52 1.20 4.44
CA ALA A 69 -2.15 0.93 4.03
C ALA A 69 -1.20 2.08 4.41
N GLY A 70 -1.63 3.33 4.26
CA GLY A 70 -0.90 4.51 4.70
C GLY A 70 -0.61 4.50 6.19
N HIS A 71 -1.61 4.21 7.01
CA HIS A 71 -1.46 4.09 8.47
C HIS A 71 -0.49 2.98 8.88
N GLU A 72 -0.59 1.80 8.26
CA GLU A 72 0.33 0.68 8.55
C GLU A 72 1.78 1.03 8.18
N LEU A 73 2.00 1.69 7.04
CA LEU A 73 3.33 2.14 6.64
C LEU A 73 3.87 3.23 7.58
N ALA A 74 3.04 4.16 8.03
CA ALA A 74 3.41 5.18 8.99
C ALA A 74 3.78 4.57 10.35
N ALA A 75 3.06 3.55 10.80
CA ALA A 75 3.38 2.83 12.02
C ALA A 75 4.76 2.15 11.95
N ILE A 76 5.16 1.63 10.77
CA ILE A 76 6.53 1.12 10.55
C ILE A 76 7.55 2.26 10.69
N GLY A 77 7.28 3.42 10.09
CA GLY A 77 8.13 4.61 10.20
C GLY A 77 8.33 5.04 11.65
N GLU A 78 7.25 5.10 12.43
CA GLU A 78 7.30 5.47 13.85
C GLU A 78 8.07 4.43 14.69
N ALA A 79 7.86 3.14 14.45
CA ALA A 79 8.62 2.09 15.12
C ALA A 79 10.13 2.22 14.84
N LEU A 80 10.51 2.56 13.61
CA LEU A 80 11.91 2.79 13.24
C LEU A 80 12.47 4.06 13.91
N ARG A 81 11.71 5.16 13.96
CA ARG A 81 12.11 6.39 14.66
C ARG A 81 12.48 6.10 16.11
N VAL A 82 11.63 5.37 16.81
CA VAL A 82 11.85 4.98 18.21
C VAL A 82 13.06 4.05 18.34
N THR A 83 13.14 3.02 17.50
CA THR A 83 14.23 2.02 17.54
C THR A 83 15.60 2.62 17.27
N LEU A 84 15.67 3.61 16.37
CA LEU A 84 16.91 4.32 16.03
C LEU A 84 17.27 5.43 17.03
N GLY A 85 16.40 5.71 18.01
CA GLY A 85 16.69 6.62 19.11
C GLY A 85 16.57 8.11 18.78
N PHE A 86 15.84 8.47 17.71
CA PHE A 86 15.58 9.88 17.39
C PHE A 86 14.83 10.58 18.52
N GLN A 87 15.34 11.74 18.94
CA GLN A 87 14.75 12.51 20.01
C GLN A 87 13.64 13.44 19.50
N PRO A 88 12.67 13.83 20.35
CA PRO A 88 11.66 14.83 20.00
C PRO A 88 12.31 16.13 19.51
N GLY A 89 11.83 16.65 18.35
CA GLY A 89 12.38 17.84 17.69
C GLY A 89 13.59 17.56 16.79
N GLU A 90 14.05 16.32 16.72
CA GLU A 90 15.12 15.92 15.80
C GLU A 90 14.52 15.52 14.44
N PRO A 91 14.93 16.13 13.30
CA PRO A 91 14.39 15.78 12.00
C PRO A 91 14.64 14.31 11.64
N VAL A 92 13.59 13.59 11.30
CA VAL A 92 13.62 12.17 10.91
C VAL A 92 13.48 12.07 9.39
N PRO A 93 14.57 11.98 8.62
CA PRO A 93 14.49 11.82 7.18
C PRO A 93 13.95 10.43 6.85
N LEU A 94 12.87 10.37 6.10
CA LEU A 94 12.23 9.15 5.67
C LEU A 94 12.01 9.16 4.16
N SER A 95 12.28 8.05 3.52
CA SER A 95 12.04 7.82 2.10
C SER A 95 11.24 6.54 1.91
N TRP A 96 10.63 6.38 0.74
CA TRP A 96 9.78 5.24 0.43
C TRP A 96 10.34 4.42 -0.74
N SER A 97 9.98 3.15 -0.79
CA SER A 97 10.37 2.25 -1.87
C SER A 97 9.36 1.11 -2.00
N GLY A 98 9.22 0.59 -3.20
CA GLY A 98 8.36 -0.56 -3.50
C GLY A 98 7.16 -0.25 -4.39
N GLY A 99 6.61 -1.32 -4.99
CA GLY A 99 5.55 -1.22 -5.99
C GLY A 99 4.21 -0.67 -5.47
N ALA A 100 3.96 -0.72 -4.16
CA ALA A 100 2.75 -0.14 -3.57
C ALA A 100 2.64 1.38 -3.83
N PHE A 101 3.77 2.07 -3.86
CA PHE A 101 3.81 3.52 -4.10
C PHE A 101 3.54 3.90 -5.56
N SER A 102 3.43 2.93 -6.49
CA SER A 102 2.93 3.19 -7.84
C SER A 102 1.46 3.62 -7.87
N ALA A 103 0.73 3.45 -6.77
CA ALA A 103 -0.61 4.01 -6.58
C ALA A 103 -0.61 5.55 -6.50
N GLY A 104 0.56 6.20 -6.44
CA GLY A 104 0.69 7.66 -6.40
C GLY A 104 0.00 8.26 -5.18
N ASP A 105 -0.71 9.36 -5.40
CA ASP A 105 -1.35 10.15 -4.34
C ASP A 105 -2.38 9.37 -3.52
N ALA A 106 -2.99 8.34 -4.10
CA ALA A 106 -3.93 7.48 -3.39
C ALA A 106 -3.33 6.81 -2.13
N LEU A 107 -2.02 6.50 -2.16
CA LEU A 107 -1.28 5.98 -1.01
C LEU A 107 -0.44 7.07 -0.33
N MET A 108 0.17 7.96 -1.10
CA MET A 108 1.11 8.95 -0.55
C MET A 108 0.45 9.93 0.40
N HIS A 109 -0.75 10.43 0.10
CA HIS A 109 -1.45 11.35 0.98
C HIS A 109 -1.76 10.73 2.35
N PRO A 110 -2.51 9.60 2.44
CA PRO A 110 -2.79 9.00 3.74
C PRO A 110 -1.53 8.55 4.49
N PHE A 111 -0.47 8.15 3.79
CA PHE A 111 0.81 7.84 4.41
C PHE A 111 1.48 9.08 5.02
N ALA A 112 1.56 10.18 4.28
CA ALA A 112 2.14 11.43 4.76
C ALA A 112 1.35 11.99 5.95
N ASP A 113 0.02 11.99 5.85
CA ASP A 113 -0.86 12.49 6.91
C ASP A 113 -0.71 11.65 8.19
N ALA A 114 -0.65 10.33 8.07
CA ALA A 114 -0.45 9.45 9.21
C ALA A 114 0.94 9.60 9.85
N LEU A 115 2.00 9.82 9.06
CA LEU A 115 3.34 10.13 9.58
C LEU A 115 3.35 11.44 10.36
N HIS A 116 2.79 12.52 9.79
CA HIS A 116 2.73 13.82 10.47
C HIS A 116 1.87 13.77 11.76
N ALA A 117 0.81 12.95 11.75
CA ALA A 117 0.01 12.72 12.95
C ALA A 117 0.79 11.96 14.05
N ALA A 118 1.67 11.03 13.66
CA ALA A 118 2.52 10.29 14.60
C ALA A 118 3.64 11.18 15.17
N SER A 119 4.33 11.95 14.32
CA SER A 119 5.32 12.94 14.74
C SER A 119 5.51 14.02 13.66
N PRO A 120 5.53 15.31 14.05
CA PRO A 120 5.84 16.41 13.14
C PRO A 120 7.30 16.42 12.67
N ASP A 121 8.16 15.61 13.31
CA ASP A 121 9.60 15.57 13.02
C ASP A 121 9.95 14.79 11.75
N PHE A 122 8.99 14.03 11.18
CA PHE A 122 9.20 13.32 9.94
C PHE A 122 9.39 14.26 8.75
N VAL A 123 10.47 14.03 8.01
CA VAL A 123 10.80 14.74 6.77
C VAL A 123 10.78 13.76 5.61
N LEU A 124 9.64 13.70 4.89
CA LEU A 124 9.52 12.87 3.70
C LEU A 124 10.39 13.41 2.57
N ARG A 125 11.20 12.55 1.99
CA ARG A 125 12.09 12.87 0.86
C ARG A 125 11.92 11.83 -0.24
N ALA A 126 11.81 12.29 -1.48
CA ALA A 126 11.82 11.39 -2.62
C ALA A 126 13.11 10.52 -2.62
N PRO A 127 13.01 9.23 -2.98
CA PRO A 127 14.20 8.37 -3.07
C PRO A 127 15.18 8.92 -4.10
N LEU A 128 16.46 9.02 -3.73
CA LEU A 128 17.52 9.51 -4.61
C LEU A 128 17.85 8.52 -5.74
N HIS A 129 17.70 7.23 -5.45
CA HIS A 129 18.06 6.15 -6.37
C HIS A 129 17.06 5.00 -6.27
N ALA A 130 17.04 4.16 -7.30
CA ALA A 130 16.28 2.92 -7.25
C ALA A 130 16.87 1.96 -6.18
N PRO A 131 16.06 1.08 -5.56
CA PRO A 131 16.48 0.23 -4.43
C PRO A 131 17.71 -0.63 -4.70
N HIS A 132 17.86 -1.14 -5.92
CA HIS A 132 19.00 -1.97 -6.30
C HIS A 132 20.34 -1.19 -6.28
N TYR A 133 20.31 0.11 -6.56
CA TYR A 133 21.49 0.96 -6.47
C TYR A 133 21.93 1.14 -5.00
N GLY A 134 20.97 1.38 -4.10
CA GLY A 134 21.24 1.43 -2.66
C GLY A 134 21.80 0.12 -2.12
N ALA A 135 21.26 -1.01 -2.55
CA ALA A 135 21.77 -2.34 -2.19
C ALA A 135 23.23 -2.54 -2.66
N ALA A 136 23.56 -2.12 -3.89
CA ALA A 136 24.93 -2.21 -4.42
C ALA A 136 25.91 -1.33 -3.63
N LEU A 137 25.52 -0.10 -3.26
CA LEU A 137 26.33 0.77 -2.41
C LEU A 137 26.56 0.16 -1.03
N TYR A 138 25.54 -0.39 -0.41
CA TYR A 138 25.65 -1.04 0.89
C TYR A 138 26.56 -2.27 0.84
N ALA A 139 26.40 -3.12 -0.17
CA ALA A 139 27.28 -4.27 -0.38
C ALA A 139 28.75 -3.86 -0.50
N ARG A 140 29.04 -2.75 -1.21
CA ARG A 140 30.40 -2.20 -1.32
C ARG A 140 30.97 -1.74 0.04
N LEU A 141 30.14 -1.15 0.90
CA LEU A 141 30.56 -0.76 2.25
C LEU A 141 30.88 -1.95 3.15
N LEU A 142 30.16 -3.07 2.99
CA LEU A 142 30.41 -4.29 3.77
C LEU A 142 31.64 -5.08 3.30
N ALA A 143 32.12 -4.85 2.07
CA ALA A 143 33.28 -5.53 1.51
C ALA A 143 34.64 -4.94 1.94
N HIS A 144 34.60 -3.89 2.76
CA HIS A 144 35.77 -3.23 3.38
C HIS A 144 35.72 -3.39 4.90
#